data_0c9d7e8e85750f50bab618bc3a5a4761
#
_entry.id   0c9d7e8e85750f50bab618bc3a5a4761
#
_cell.length_a   1.000
_cell.length_b   1.000
_cell.length_c   1.000
_cell.angle_alpha   90.00
_cell.angle_beta   90.00
_cell.angle_gamma   90.00
#
_symmetry.space_group_name_H-M   'P 1'
#
loop_
_entity.id
_entity.type
_entity.pdbx_description
1 polymer ?
#
loop_
_entity_poly.entity_id
_entity_poly.type
_entity_poly.pdbx_seq_one_letter_code
_entity_poly.pdbx_strand_id
1 'polypeptide(L)'
;HSKASKMYNKRRRLEGKLKVVQIIAVTNQKGGVGKTTTTINVAYNLAKEGKRVLLVDLDPQGNATSGLSVSKSSSTTRDVLSKKVELSKAVQKTAYKNLAVLPTDAELATLETEIATAKDRAIRLKQVLVDAQYDVVLIDCPPSLGLLTVNALTAANSVIIPVQTEYYAL
;
A
#
# COMPACT_ATOMS: atom_id res chain seq x y z
N HIS A 1 -18.66 5.14 9.85
CA HIS A 1 -18.40 6.15 8.80
C HIS A 1 -18.31 7.53 9.41
N SER A 2 -17.12 8.13 9.49
CA SER A 2 -16.91 9.44 10.11
C SER A 2 -17.54 10.56 9.27
N LYS A 3 -18.00 11.65 9.95
CA LYS A 3 -18.51 12.87 9.29
C LYS A 3 -17.51 13.44 8.27
N ALA A 4 -16.22 13.29 8.51
CA ALA A 4 -15.14 13.74 7.62
C ALA A 4 -15.12 12.97 6.29
N SER A 5 -15.31 11.66 6.29
CA SER A 5 -15.39 10.83 5.07
C SER A 5 -16.61 11.22 4.23
N LYS A 6 -17.77 11.44 4.87
CA LYS A 6 -18.98 11.90 4.16
C LYS A 6 -18.81 13.30 3.54
N MET A 7 -18.14 14.20 4.24
CA MET A 7 -17.89 15.57 3.76
C MET A 7 -16.88 15.60 2.60
N TYR A 8 -15.83 14.76 2.66
CA TYR A 8 -14.86 14.58 1.58
C TYR A 8 -15.51 14.03 0.32
N ASN A 9 -16.33 12.98 0.45
CA ASN A 9 -17.05 12.39 -0.68
C ASN A 9 -18.11 13.35 -1.25
N LYS A 10 -18.72 14.21 -0.43
CA LYS A 10 -19.65 15.26 -0.87
C LYS A 10 -18.94 16.37 -1.66
N ARG A 11 -17.74 16.84 -1.22
CA ARG A 11 -16.91 17.78 -1.98
C ARG A 11 -16.49 17.20 -3.33
N ARG A 12 -16.06 15.95 -3.38
CA ARG A 12 -15.67 15.26 -4.63
C ARG A 12 -16.83 15.16 -5.63
N ARG A 13 -18.08 14.97 -5.17
CA ARG A 13 -19.28 14.99 -6.02
C ARG A 13 -19.61 16.37 -6.58
N LEU A 14 -19.37 17.43 -5.81
CA LEU A 14 -19.66 18.81 -6.21
C LEU A 14 -18.65 19.35 -7.24
N GLU A 15 -17.41 18.81 -7.25
CA GLU A 15 -16.36 19.19 -8.20
C GLU A 15 -16.44 18.43 -9.55
N GLY A 16 -17.51 17.67 -9.79
CA GLY A 16 -17.80 17.01 -11.08
C GLY A 16 -16.79 15.93 -11.52
N LYS A 17 -15.83 15.54 -10.66
CA LYS A 17 -14.85 14.48 -10.89
C LYS A 17 -14.87 13.53 -9.71
N LEU A 18 -15.56 12.39 -9.86
CA LEU A 18 -15.29 11.21 -9.05
C LEU A 18 -13.83 10.79 -9.32
N LYS A 19 -12.89 11.38 -8.58
CA LYS A 19 -11.49 10.97 -8.67
C LYS A 19 -11.39 9.61 -7.98
N VAL A 20 -11.51 8.55 -8.76
CA VAL A 20 -11.26 7.19 -8.29
C VAL A 20 -9.80 7.13 -7.86
N VAL A 21 -9.55 6.67 -6.63
CA VAL A 21 -8.19 6.44 -6.14
C VAL A 21 -7.54 5.42 -7.07
N GLN A 22 -6.39 5.79 -7.65
CA GLN A 22 -5.61 4.85 -8.43
C GLN A 22 -4.79 3.98 -7.48
N ILE A 23 -5.08 2.68 -7.43
CA ILE A 23 -4.36 1.71 -6.59
C ILE A 23 -3.52 0.83 -7.50
N ILE A 24 -2.22 0.82 -7.31
CA ILE A 24 -1.25 0.13 -8.14
C ILE A 24 -0.46 -0.85 -7.28
N ALA A 25 -0.53 -2.15 -7.59
CA ALA A 25 0.33 -3.15 -6.96
C ALA A 25 1.62 -3.32 -7.77
N VAL A 26 2.77 -3.29 -7.09
CA VAL A 26 4.08 -3.58 -7.69
C VAL A 26 4.49 -4.97 -7.23
N THR A 27 4.45 -5.94 -8.13
CA THR A 27 4.63 -7.36 -7.79
C THR A 27 5.47 -8.11 -8.82
N ASN A 28 6.25 -9.05 -8.35
CA ASN A 28 6.91 -10.11 -9.13
C ASN A 28 7.33 -11.20 -8.14
N GLN A 29 7.18 -12.47 -8.50
CA GLN A 29 7.61 -13.60 -7.68
C GLN A 29 9.14 -13.68 -7.52
N LYS A 30 9.90 -13.21 -8.52
CA LYS A 30 11.37 -13.20 -8.46
C LYS A 30 11.82 -12.14 -7.44
N GLY A 31 12.66 -12.55 -6.50
CA GLY A 31 13.37 -11.66 -5.59
C GLY A 31 14.43 -10.82 -6.34
N GLY A 32 14.73 -9.63 -5.83
CA GLY A 32 15.83 -8.80 -6.36
C GLY A 32 15.56 -8.09 -7.70
N VAL A 33 14.37 -8.17 -8.28
CA VAL A 33 14.04 -7.52 -9.57
C VAL A 33 13.74 -6.02 -9.47
N GLY A 34 13.91 -5.42 -8.30
CA GLY A 34 13.71 -3.98 -8.11
C GLY A 34 12.27 -3.57 -7.80
N LYS A 35 11.42 -4.45 -7.25
CA LYS A 35 10.04 -4.09 -6.84
C LYS A 35 10.01 -2.86 -5.94
N THR A 36 10.66 -2.94 -4.78
CA THR A 36 10.72 -1.87 -3.79
C THR A 36 11.33 -0.58 -4.35
N THR A 37 12.44 -0.71 -5.10
CA THR A 37 13.08 0.45 -5.77
C THR A 37 12.11 1.11 -6.74
N THR A 38 11.41 0.34 -7.55
CA THR A 38 10.38 0.85 -8.48
C THR A 38 9.25 1.53 -7.71
N THR A 39 8.73 0.89 -6.66
CA THR A 39 7.62 1.42 -5.84
C THR A 39 7.99 2.77 -5.24
N ILE A 40 9.16 2.87 -4.59
CA ILE A 40 9.61 4.12 -3.95
C ILE A 40 9.81 5.23 -5.00
N ASN A 41 10.49 4.94 -6.12
CA ASN A 41 10.76 5.95 -7.14
C ASN A 41 9.49 6.45 -7.83
N VAL A 42 8.55 5.57 -8.15
CA VAL A 42 7.25 5.96 -8.73
C VAL A 42 6.46 6.79 -7.73
N ALA A 43 6.40 6.38 -6.45
CA ALA A 43 5.73 7.12 -5.39
C ALA A 43 6.31 8.53 -5.23
N TYR A 44 7.63 8.65 -5.16
CA TYR A 44 8.32 9.91 -5.03
C TYR A 44 8.04 10.86 -6.21
N ASN A 45 8.15 10.37 -7.44
CA ASN A 45 7.93 11.22 -8.62
C ASN A 45 6.48 11.69 -8.72
N LEU A 46 5.49 10.83 -8.45
CA LEU A 46 4.08 11.23 -8.41
C LEU A 46 3.81 12.27 -7.32
N ALA A 47 4.44 12.13 -6.15
CA ALA A 47 4.33 13.11 -5.07
C ALA A 47 4.97 14.45 -5.44
N LYS A 48 6.11 14.43 -6.14
CA LYS A 48 6.78 15.62 -6.68
C LYS A 48 5.91 16.36 -7.70
N GLU A 49 5.11 15.64 -8.48
CA GLU A 49 4.10 16.20 -9.38
C GLU A 49 2.84 16.72 -8.66
N GLY A 50 2.82 16.73 -7.34
CA GLY A 50 1.73 17.26 -6.53
C GLY A 50 0.59 16.28 -6.24
N LYS A 51 0.70 15.00 -6.59
CA LYS A 51 -0.27 13.96 -6.21
C LYS A 51 -0.10 13.62 -4.74
N ARG A 52 -1.20 13.41 -4.03
CA ARG A 52 -1.17 12.84 -2.67
C ARG A 52 -0.99 11.33 -2.82
N VAL A 53 0.16 10.84 -2.40
CA VAL A 53 0.56 9.45 -2.58
C VAL A 53 0.64 8.75 -1.23
N LEU A 54 0.07 7.55 -1.14
CA LEU A 54 0.30 6.60 -0.06
C LEU A 54 1.10 5.42 -0.61
N LEU A 55 2.23 5.12 0.01
CA LEU A 55 2.92 3.86 -0.20
C LEU A 55 2.50 2.88 0.91
N VAL A 56 2.00 1.72 0.54
CA VAL A 56 1.70 0.61 1.45
C VAL A 56 2.81 -0.41 1.35
N ASP A 57 3.57 -0.58 2.41
CA ASP A 57 4.60 -1.63 2.48
C ASP A 57 3.93 -2.94 2.94
N LEU A 58 3.89 -3.92 2.05
CA LEU A 58 3.26 -5.22 2.27
C LEU A 58 4.29 -6.37 2.32
N ASP A 59 5.59 -6.03 2.24
CA ASP A 59 6.67 -7.01 2.40
C ASP A 59 7.15 -7.02 3.86
N PRO A 60 7.05 -8.17 4.58
CA PRO A 60 7.55 -8.29 5.96
C PRO A 60 9.02 -7.89 6.15
N GLN A 61 9.82 -7.84 5.07
CA GLN A 61 11.20 -7.36 5.12
C GLN A 61 11.29 -5.84 5.37
N GLY A 62 10.21 -5.08 5.14
CA GLY A 62 10.15 -3.65 5.43
C GLY A 62 11.11 -2.77 4.64
N ASN A 63 11.50 -3.20 3.44
CA ASN A 63 12.48 -2.48 2.62
C ASN A 63 11.96 -1.12 2.14
N ALA A 64 10.66 -0.99 1.83
CA ALA A 64 10.07 0.29 1.45
C ALA A 64 9.97 1.24 2.66
N THR A 65 9.59 0.71 3.82
CA THR A 65 9.56 1.45 5.10
C THR A 65 10.93 2.03 5.43
N SER A 66 11.97 1.18 5.41
CA SER A 66 13.36 1.59 5.67
C SER A 66 13.87 2.58 4.62
N GLY A 67 13.57 2.35 3.34
CA GLY A 67 13.99 3.21 2.23
C GLY A 67 13.41 4.61 2.27
N LEU A 68 12.26 4.80 2.93
CA LEU A 68 11.66 6.11 3.18
C LEU A 68 12.08 6.75 4.50
N SER A 69 13.05 6.15 5.20
CA SER A 69 13.61 6.63 6.47
C SER A 69 12.56 6.94 7.53
N VAL A 70 11.51 6.14 7.58
CA VAL A 70 10.44 6.29 8.57
C VAL A 70 10.86 5.56 9.84
N SER A 71 10.72 6.22 10.98
CA SER A 71 11.02 5.63 12.29
C SER A 71 10.05 4.50 12.62
N LYS A 72 10.48 3.59 13.53
CA LYS A 72 9.59 2.51 14.00
C LYS A 72 8.26 3.08 14.46
N SER A 73 7.18 2.59 13.88
CA SER A 73 5.82 2.96 14.22
C SER A 73 5.29 2.10 15.35
N SER A 74 4.45 2.67 16.19
CA SER A 74 3.63 1.91 17.14
C SER A 74 2.50 1.11 16.45
N SER A 75 2.24 1.37 15.17
CA SER A 75 1.19 0.72 14.38
C SER A 75 1.67 0.49 12.96
N THR A 76 1.41 -0.69 12.42
CA THR A 76 1.93 -1.15 11.14
C THR A 76 0.82 -1.64 10.21
N THR A 77 1.19 -2.02 9.01
CA THR A 77 0.31 -2.67 8.03
C THR A 77 -0.41 -3.89 8.64
N ARG A 78 0.30 -4.66 9.50
CA ARG A 78 -0.30 -5.80 10.21
C ARG A 78 -1.48 -5.37 11.08
N ASP A 79 -1.32 -4.31 11.88
CA ASP A 79 -2.38 -3.85 12.79
C ASP A 79 -3.61 -3.35 12.05
N VAL A 80 -3.40 -2.69 10.91
CA VAL A 80 -4.48 -2.21 10.04
C VAL A 80 -5.23 -3.39 9.41
N LEU A 81 -4.51 -4.37 8.86
CA LEU A 81 -5.12 -5.55 8.25
C LEU A 81 -5.74 -6.50 9.28
N SER A 82 -5.24 -6.52 10.52
CA SER A 82 -5.88 -7.21 11.66
C SER A 82 -7.11 -6.48 12.19
N LYS A 83 -7.42 -5.27 11.68
CA LYS A 83 -8.52 -4.39 12.15
C LYS A 83 -8.34 -3.89 13.58
N LYS A 84 -7.12 -3.90 14.11
CA LYS A 84 -6.79 -3.36 15.44
C LYS A 84 -6.68 -1.84 15.43
N VAL A 85 -6.23 -1.26 14.31
CA VAL A 85 -5.97 0.16 14.13
C VAL A 85 -6.55 0.66 12.81
N GLU A 86 -7.10 1.86 12.81
CA GLU A 86 -7.56 2.53 11.59
C GLU A 86 -6.36 2.98 10.74
N LEU A 87 -6.51 2.96 9.39
CA LEU A 87 -5.47 3.40 8.44
C LEU A 87 -4.90 4.77 8.80
N SER A 88 -5.77 5.73 9.12
CA SER A 88 -5.40 7.11 9.45
C SER A 88 -4.46 7.26 10.64
N LYS A 89 -4.46 6.28 11.56
CA LYS A 89 -3.61 6.27 12.75
C LYS A 89 -2.27 5.57 12.52
N ALA A 90 -2.21 4.67 11.55
CA ALA A 90 -1.00 3.91 11.23
C ALA A 90 -0.12 4.58 10.17
N VAL A 91 -0.73 5.39 9.28
CA VAL A 91 0.01 6.07 8.22
C VAL A 91 0.93 7.12 8.79
N GLN A 92 2.18 7.13 8.31
CA GLN A 92 3.21 8.10 8.67
C GLN A 92 3.54 9.04 7.50
N LYS A 93 3.87 10.28 7.85
CA LYS A 93 4.46 11.24 6.91
C LYS A 93 5.91 10.86 6.65
N THR A 94 6.35 11.00 5.42
CA THR A 94 7.76 10.88 5.06
C THR A 94 8.43 12.26 5.03
N ALA A 95 9.75 12.31 4.82
CA ALA A 95 10.47 13.55 4.56
C ALA A 95 10.03 14.25 3.26
N TYR A 96 9.34 13.54 2.38
CA TYR A 96 8.91 14.05 1.09
C TYR A 96 7.49 14.58 1.15
N LYS A 97 7.29 15.83 0.65
CA LYS A 97 5.97 16.44 0.57
C LYS A 97 5.02 15.57 -0.27
N ASN A 98 3.78 15.44 0.16
CA ASN A 98 2.71 14.67 -0.48
C ASN A 98 2.92 13.14 -0.52
N LEU A 99 3.99 12.60 0.07
CA LEU A 99 4.23 11.17 0.20
C LEU A 99 4.06 10.73 1.66
N ALA A 100 3.17 9.79 1.87
CA ALA A 100 2.99 9.10 3.15
C ALA A 100 3.23 7.60 2.97
N VAL A 101 3.50 6.90 4.06
CA VAL A 101 3.71 5.46 4.06
C VAL A 101 2.86 4.78 5.14
N LEU A 102 2.28 3.65 4.82
CA LEU A 102 1.80 2.67 5.78
C LEU A 102 2.95 1.69 6.02
N PRO A 103 3.66 1.81 7.16
CA PRO A 103 4.89 1.07 7.40
C PRO A 103 4.61 -0.37 7.79
N THR A 104 5.62 -1.22 7.65
CA THR A 104 5.56 -2.62 8.08
C THR A 104 6.77 -3.00 8.92
N ASP A 105 6.69 -4.20 9.49
CA ASP A 105 7.77 -4.89 10.18
C ASP A 105 7.67 -6.41 9.96
N ALA A 106 8.62 -7.16 10.52
CA ALA A 106 8.68 -8.62 10.38
C ALA A 106 7.44 -9.35 10.92
N GLU A 107 6.70 -8.74 11.85
CA GLU A 107 5.49 -9.34 12.41
C GLU A 107 4.36 -9.47 11.39
N LEU A 108 4.42 -8.72 10.27
CA LEU A 108 3.46 -8.88 9.18
C LEU A 108 3.40 -10.32 8.64
N ALA A 109 4.50 -11.07 8.71
CA ALA A 109 4.54 -12.48 8.30
C ALA A 109 3.55 -13.37 9.08
N THR A 110 3.22 -13.01 10.32
CA THR A 110 2.27 -13.77 11.17
C THR A 110 0.81 -13.54 10.79
N LEU A 111 0.52 -12.47 10.03
CA LEU A 111 -0.84 -12.07 9.68
C LEU A 111 -1.57 -13.17 8.90
N GLU A 112 -0.90 -13.84 7.97
CA GLU A 112 -1.51 -14.87 7.13
C GLU A 112 -2.12 -16.00 7.97
N THR A 113 -1.42 -16.43 9.02
CA THR A 113 -1.92 -17.42 9.97
C THR A 113 -3.03 -16.84 10.86
N GLU A 114 -2.85 -15.62 11.35
CA GLU A 114 -3.80 -14.95 12.24
C GLU A 114 -5.19 -14.79 11.60
N ILE A 115 -5.25 -14.51 10.31
CA ILE A 115 -6.50 -14.27 9.59
C ILE A 115 -6.94 -15.42 8.67
N ALA A 116 -6.27 -16.56 8.71
CA ALA A 116 -6.49 -17.68 7.78
C ALA A 116 -7.96 -18.14 7.68
N THR A 117 -8.69 -18.11 8.80
CA THR A 117 -10.10 -18.53 8.88
C THR A 117 -11.10 -17.39 8.62
N ALA A 118 -10.63 -16.16 8.50
CA ALA A 118 -11.52 -15.01 8.29
C ALA A 118 -12.10 -15.02 6.88
N LYS A 119 -13.42 -14.85 6.77
CA LYS A 119 -14.14 -14.84 5.47
C LYS A 119 -13.67 -13.74 4.54
N ASP A 120 -13.23 -12.62 5.10
CA ASP A 120 -12.77 -11.42 4.38
C ASP A 120 -11.24 -11.34 4.22
N ARG A 121 -10.50 -12.42 4.54
CA ARG A 121 -9.03 -12.43 4.54
C ARG A 121 -8.38 -11.92 3.25
N ALA A 122 -9.00 -12.19 2.11
CA ALA A 122 -8.45 -11.85 0.79
C ALA A 122 -8.76 -10.40 0.35
N ILE A 123 -9.68 -9.71 1.03
CA ILE A 123 -10.17 -8.37 0.62
C ILE A 123 -9.94 -7.29 1.67
N ARG A 124 -9.22 -7.58 2.75
CA ARG A 124 -9.02 -6.63 3.87
C ARG A 124 -8.35 -5.34 3.43
N LEU A 125 -7.31 -5.42 2.63
CA LEU A 125 -6.63 -4.23 2.11
C LEU A 125 -7.56 -3.39 1.23
N LYS A 126 -8.37 -4.02 0.38
CA LYS A 126 -9.39 -3.33 -0.41
C LYS A 126 -10.38 -2.57 0.47
N GLN A 127 -10.87 -3.22 1.54
CA GLN A 127 -11.79 -2.60 2.49
C GLN A 127 -11.17 -1.39 3.19
N VAL A 128 -9.88 -1.47 3.54
CA VAL A 128 -9.12 -0.39 4.17
C VAL A 128 -8.92 0.79 3.22
N LEU A 129 -8.64 0.53 1.95
CA LEU A 129 -8.28 1.56 0.97
C LEU A 129 -9.47 2.22 0.29
N VAL A 130 -10.70 1.69 0.42
CA VAL A 130 -11.90 2.22 -0.24
C VAL A 130 -12.19 3.69 0.11
N ASP A 131 -11.88 4.10 1.34
CA ASP A 131 -12.08 5.47 1.84
C ASP A 131 -10.75 6.24 1.97
N ALA A 132 -9.66 5.72 1.42
CA ALA A 132 -8.35 6.36 1.49
C ALA A 132 -8.34 7.71 0.76
N GLN A 133 -7.85 8.75 1.44
CA GLN A 133 -7.87 10.13 0.94
C GLN A 133 -6.60 10.50 0.17
N TYR A 134 -6.21 9.63 -0.77
CA TYR A 134 -5.05 9.79 -1.64
C TYR A 134 -5.47 9.84 -3.11
N ASP A 135 -4.62 10.41 -3.95
CA ASP A 135 -4.83 10.41 -5.39
C ASP A 135 -4.32 9.10 -5.99
N VAL A 136 -3.20 8.60 -5.44
CA VAL A 136 -2.56 7.33 -5.82
C VAL A 136 -2.15 6.55 -4.58
N VAL A 137 -2.36 5.23 -4.61
CA VAL A 137 -1.83 4.29 -3.64
C VAL A 137 -0.91 3.32 -4.37
N LEU A 138 0.33 3.19 -3.92
CA LEU A 138 1.28 2.19 -4.40
C LEU A 138 1.45 1.11 -3.35
N ILE A 139 1.40 -0.15 -3.75
CA ILE A 139 1.54 -1.30 -2.84
C ILE A 139 2.82 -2.03 -3.21
N ASP A 140 3.80 -2.06 -2.29
CA ASP A 140 5.02 -2.86 -2.44
C ASP A 140 4.75 -4.29 -1.96
N CYS A 141 4.78 -5.25 -2.88
CA CYS A 141 4.41 -6.63 -2.60
C CYS A 141 5.61 -7.50 -2.27
N PRO A 142 5.46 -8.52 -1.38
CA PRO A 142 6.48 -9.52 -1.13
C PRO A 142 6.76 -10.38 -2.36
N PRO A 143 7.92 -11.09 -2.42
CA PRO A 143 8.26 -12.00 -3.51
C PRO A 143 7.57 -13.37 -3.37
N SER A 144 6.29 -13.38 -3.02
CA SER A 144 5.50 -14.60 -2.79
C SER A 144 4.09 -14.45 -3.36
N LEU A 145 3.41 -15.56 -3.63
CA LEU A 145 1.99 -15.58 -4.01
C LEU A 145 1.07 -15.87 -2.81
N GLY A 146 1.47 -15.49 -1.61
CA GLY A 146 0.69 -15.65 -0.40
C GLY A 146 -0.51 -14.71 -0.31
N LEU A 147 -1.18 -14.77 0.83
CA LEU A 147 -2.40 -13.99 1.12
C LEU A 147 -2.16 -12.47 1.07
N LEU A 148 -0.95 -12.01 1.40
CA LEU A 148 -0.58 -10.59 1.31
C LEU A 148 -0.63 -10.12 -0.15
N THR A 149 -0.03 -10.88 -1.08
CA THR A 149 -0.08 -10.55 -2.51
C THR A 149 -1.50 -10.62 -3.07
N VAL A 150 -2.32 -11.58 -2.63
CA VAL A 150 -3.74 -11.65 -2.99
C VAL A 150 -4.48 -10.40 -2.52
N ASN A 151 -4.23 -9.91 -1.31
CA ASN A 151 -4.79 -8.64 -0.82
C ASN A 151 -4.40 -7.44 -1.68
N ALA A 152 -3.11 -7.36 -2.08
CA ALA A 152 -2.63 -6.29 -2.96
C ALA A 152 -3.35 -6.32 -4.32
N LEU A 153 -3.40 -7.48 -4.97
CA LEU A 153 -4.02 -7.64 -6.29
C LEU A 153 -5.54 -7.41 -6.26
N THR A 154 -6.20 -7.84 -5.19
CA THR A 154 -7.66 -7.63 -5.03
C THR A 154 -8.00 -6.15 -4.80
N ALA A 155 -7.12 -5.40 -4.17
CA ALA A 155 -7.29 -3.97 -3.95
C ALA A 155 -6.92 -3.12 -5.18
N ALA A 156 -5.99 -3.58 -6.01
CA ALA A 156 -5.39 -2.81 -7.09
C ALA A 156 -6.33 -2.63 -8.30
N ASN A 157 -6.21 -1.46 -8.95
CA ASN A 157 -6.80 -1.18 -10.27
C ASN A 157 -5.81 -1.50 -11.40
N SER A 158 -4.50 -1.46 -11.08
CA SER A 158 -3.41 -1.68 -12.04
C SER A 158 -2.26 -2.42 -11.36
N VAL A 159 -1.43 -3.07 -12.17
CA VAL A 159 -0.25 -3.82 -11.69
C VAL A 159 0.97 -3.35 -12.47
N ILE A 160 2.09 -3.16 -11.76
CA ILE A 160 3.42 -2.99 -12.33
C ILE A 160 4.21 -4.26 -12.03
N ILE A 161 4.80 -4.86 -13.07
CA ILE A 161 5.64 -6.05 -12.95
C ILE A 161 7.06 -5.66 -13.40
N PRO A 162 7.95 -5.30 -12.47
CA PRO A 162 9.35 -5.03 -12.79
C PRO A 162 10.02 -6.31 -13.28
N VAL A 163 10.69 -6.25 -14.44
CA VAL A 163 11.41 -7.38 -15.03
C VAL A 163 12.84 -6.96 -15.30
N GLN A 164 13.80 -7.77 -14.84
CA GLN A 164 15.21 -7.62 -15.26
C GLN A 164 15.40 -8.29 -16.61
N THR A 165 16.01 -7.57 -17.55
CA THR A 165 16.32 -8.07 -18.90
C THR A 165 17.60 -8.89 -18.91
N GLU A 166 17.73 -9.85 -18.00
CA GLU A 166 18.82 -10.80 -17.93
C GLU A 166 18.41 -12.11 -18.62
N TYR A 167 19.39 -12.82 -19.19
CA TYR A 167 19.17 -14.03 -20.01
C TYR A 167 18.34 -15.13 -19.33
N TYR A 168 18.28 -15.15 -17.98
CA TYR A 168 17.49 -16.09 -17.18
C TYR A 168 16.29 -15.45 -16.45
N ALA A 169 15.87 -14.27 -16.86
CA ALA A 169 14.78 -13.52 -16.20
C ALA A 169 13.38 -13.75 -16.83
N LEU A 170 13.31 -14.56 -17.89
CA LEU A 170 12.08 -14.94 -18.59
C LEU A 170 11.58 -16.30 -18.15
#